data_5481193f47bd402202d421a3a8b5abf0
#
_entry.id   5481193f47bd402202d421a3a8b5abf0
#
_cell.length_a   1.000
_cell.length_b   1.000
_cell.length_c   1.000
_cell.angle_alpha   90.00
_cell.angle_beta   90.00
_cell.angle_gamma   90.00
#
_symmetry.space_group_name_H-M   'P 1'
#
loop_
_entity.id
_entity.type
_entity.pdbx_description
1 polymer ?
#
loop_
_entity_poly.entity_id
_entity_poly.type
_entity_poly.pdbx_seq_one_letter_code
_entity_poly.pdbx_strand_id
1 'polypeptide(L)'
;DFDPAIRTLTEEEAMDESRRCLQCDLVCNVCTTVCPNRANVALLSLPMPHPVQVAVRDGDGVRVETLSNGRLEQSYQIVNIADACNECGNCATFCPSAGAPYRDKPRIHLSRESFDNAPDGYRLASPSRLEGKRGGKAFSLAAEKDGFVFESDALIAHLDGGTLCATKVTLNGDVNEAALSGAVEAATLFRLLARKQPFAGPKHK
;
A
#
# COMPACT_ATOMS: atom_id res chain seq x y z
N ASP A 1 -50.88 -8.84 -12.16
CA ASP A 1 -50.43 -8.06 -11.01
C ASP A 1 -48.92 -8.05 -11.03
N PHE A 2 -48.35 -6.84 -11.10
CA PHE A 2 -46.89 -6.60 -11.07
C PHE A 2 -46.48 -6.04 -9.72
N ASP A 3 -47.17 -6.42 -8.65
CA ASP A 3 -46.73 -6.01 -7.31
C ASP A 3 -45.35 -6.64 -7.04
N PRO A 4 -44.36 -5.84 -6.56
CA PRO A 4 -43.05 -6.36 -6.26
C PRO A 4 -43.15 -7.45 -5.18
N ALA A 5 -42.51 -8.58 -5.43
CA ALA A 5 -42.46 -9.70 -4.49
C ALA A 5 -41.81 -9.33 -3.15
N ILE A 6 -41.02 -8.29 -3.16
CA ILE A 6 -40.40 -7.66 -1.97
C ILE A 6 -40.75 -6.19 -2.02
N ARG A 7 -41.39 -5.67 -0.96
CA ARG A 7 -41.69 -4.23 -0.85
C ARG A 7 -40.39 -3.43 -0.67
N THR A 8 -40.37 -2.21 -1.18
CA THR A 8 -39.31 -1.24 -0.85
C THR A 8 -39.38 -0.88 0.63
N LEU A 9 -38.22 -0.65 1.23
CA LEU A 9 -38.12 -0.16 2.60
C LEU A 9 -38.76 1.23 2.73
N THR A 10 -39.43 1.48 3.85
CA THR A 10 -39.79 2.84 4.24
C THR A 10 -38.54 3.64 4.58
N GLU A 11 -38.64 4.95 4.69
CA GLU A 11 -37.49 5.79 5.08
C GLU A 11 -36.92 5.37 6.44
N GLU A 12 -37.76 5.09 7.43
CA GLU A 12 -37.36 4.64 8.75
C GLU A 12 -36.61 3.29 8.69
N GLU A 13 -37.16 2.33 7.97
CA GLU A 13 -36.51 1.02 7.76
C GLU A 13 -35.18 1.14 7.00
N ALA A 14 -35.09 2.02 6.00
CA ALA A 14 -33.85 2.30 5.27
C ALA A 14 -32.80 2.96 6.17
N MET A 15 -33.21 3.86 7.04
CA MET A 15 -32.31 4.48 8.03
C MET A 15 -31.81 3.45 9.05
N ASP A 16 -32.67 2.55 9.54
CA ASP A 16 -32.28 1.49 10.47
C ASP A 16 -31.35 0.49 9.80
N GLU A 17 -31.59 0.13 8.55
CA GLU A 17 -30.69 -0.75 7.80
C GLU A 17 -29.34 -0.09 7.53
N SER A 18 -29.32 1.22 7.28
CA SER A 18 -28.06 1.98 7.09
C SER A 18 -27.19 2.01 8.35
N ARG A 19 -27.77 1.89 9.55
CA ARG A 19 -27.02 1.79 10.81
C ARG A 19 -26.23 0.49 10.96
N ARG A 20 -26.57 -0.53 10.15
CA ARG A 20 -25.82 -1.79 10.06
C ARG A 20 -24.65 -1.70 9.09
N CYS A 21 -24.38 -0.53 8.55
CA CYS A 21 -23.29 -0.32 7.60
C CYS A 21 -21.94 -0.78 8.19
N LEU A 22 -21.28 -1.71 7.49
CA LEU A 22 -20.00 -2.27 7.89
C LEU A 22 -18.81 -1.39 7.48
N GLN A 23 -19.07 -0.18 6.96
CA GLN A 23 -18.03 0.73 6.46
C GLN A 23 -17.08 0.01 5.50
N CYS A 24 -17.62 -0.64 4.48
CA CYS A 24 -16.87 -1.51 3.57
C CYS A 24 -15.72 -0.80 2.84
N ASP A 25 -15.79 0.51 2.68
CA ASP A 25 -14.73 1.36 2.17
C ASP A 25 -13.52 1.46 3.13
N LEU A 26 -13.76 1.34 4.45
CA LEU A 26 -12.72 1.40 5.47
C LEU A 26 -12.19 0.02 5.91
N VAL A 27 -13.08 -0.99 5.96
CA VAL A 27 -12.75 -2.31 6.54
C VAL A 27 -12.96 -3.47 5.58
N CYS A 28 -13.24 -3.20 4.30
CA CYS A 28 -13.53 -4.22 3.31
C CYS A 28 -12.29 -5.05 2.93
N ASN A 29 -12.45 -6.38 2.90
CA ASN A 29 -11.46 -7.32 2.39
C ASN A 29 -12.07 -8.38 1.44
N VAL A 30 -13.21 -8.10 0.82
CA VAL A 30 -13.91 -9.02 -0.09
C VAL A 30 -12.98 -9.54 -1.19
N CYS A 31 -12.07 -8.72 -1.70
CA CYS A 31 -11.12 -9.12 -2.72
C CYS A 31 -10.22 -10.31 -2.30
N THR A 32 -10.00 -10.54 -1.00
CA THR A 32 -9.23 -11.70 -0.52
C THR A 32 -10.06 -12.98 -0.56
N THR A 33 -11.37 -12.88 -0.33
CA THR A 33 -12.27 -14.05 -0.29
C THR A 33 -12.72 -14.50 -1.68
N VAL A 34 -12.92 -13.56 -2.61
CA VAL A 34 -13.37 -13.88 -3.98
C VAL A 34 -12.23 -14.24 -4.93
N CYS A 35 -10.98 -14.10 -4.50
CA CYS A 35 -9.81 -14.44 -5.32
C CYS A 35 -9.61 -15.97 -5.36
N PRO A 36 -9.81 -16.65 -6.52
CA PRO A 36 -9.67 -18.10 -6.61
C PRO A 36 -8.23 -18.56 -6.34
N ASN A 37 -7.25 -17.76 -6.69
CA ASN A 37 -5.83 -18.06 -6.50
C ASN A 37 -5.27 -17.53 -5.16
N ARG A 38 -6.11 -16.88 -4.35
CA ARG A 38 -5.70 -16.23 -3.09
C ARG A 38 -4.53 -15.25 -3.27
N ALA A 39 -4.47 -14.61 -4.43
CA ALA A 39 -3.44 -13.63 -4.74
C ALA A 39 -3.58 -12.33 -3.92
N ASN A 40 -4.82 -11.94 -3.57
CA ASN A 40 -5.02 -10.81 -2.66
C ASN A 40 -4.89 -11.29 -1.21
N VAL A 41 -4.00 -10.65 -0.46
CA VAL A 41 -3.67 -11.03 0.92
C VAL A 41 -3.85 -9.83 1.84
N ALA A 42 -4.54 -10.05 2.97
CA ALA A 42 -4.64 -9.07 4.04
C ALA A 42 -3.44 -9.23 4.99
N LEU A 43 -2.60 -8.21 5.07
CA LEU A 43 -1.48 -8.13 6.00
C LEU A 43 -1.91 -7.34 7.23
N LEU A 44 -1.73 -7.92 8.43
CA LEU A 44 -2.03 -7.22 9.66
C LEU A 44 -1.19 -5.96 9.82
N SER A 45 -1.84 -4.88 10.20
CA SER A 45 -1.24 -3.58 10.46
C SER A 45 -1.58 -3.12 11.87
N LEU A 46 -0.62 -2.51 12.56
CA LEU A 46 -0.93 -1.65 13.69
C LEU A 46 -1.09 -0.23 13.16
N PRO A 47 -1.86 0.64 13.85
CA PRO A 47 -1.90 2.05 13.50
C PRO A 47 -0.48 2.61 13.38
N MET A 48 -0.17 3.25 12.24
CA MET A 48 1.17 3.76 11.97
C MET A 48 1.13 5.14 11.32
N PRO A 49 2.15 5.99 11.53
CA PRO A 49 2.27 7.26 10.84
C PRO A 49 2.30 7.07 9.32
N HIS A 50 1.67 7.99 8.61
CA HIS A 50 1.67 8.07 7.15
C HIS A 50 1.70 9.54 6.73
N PRO A 51 2.81 10.26 6.97
CA PRO A 51 2.92 11.69 6.69
C PRO A 51 2.86 11.95 5.18
N VAL A 52 2.28 13.08 4.81
CA VAL A 52 2.32 13.61 3.45
C VAL A 52 3.31 14.75 3.42
N GLN A 53 4.42 14.56 2.72
CA GLN A 53 5.52 15.52 2.65
C GLN A 53 5.97 15.74 1.21
N VAL A 54 6.49 16.95 0.97
CA VAL A 54 7.08 17.36 -0.32
C VAL A 54 8.46 17.96 -0.03
N ALA A 55 9.42 17.56 -0.84
CA ALA A 55 10.76 18.15 -0.84
C ALA A 55 10.84 19.20 -1.94
N VAL A 56 11.27 20.39 -1.63
CA VAL A 56 11.38 21.54 -2.54
C VAL A 56 12.80 22.07 -2.51
N ARG A 57 13.38 22.32 -3.68
CA ARG A 57 14.70 22.96 -3.78
C ARG A 57 14.61 24.40 -3.25
N ASP A 58 15.55 24.76 -2.38
CA ASP A 58 15.62 26.08 -1.76
C ASP A 58 17.07 26.59 -1.80
N GLY A 59 17.38 27.38 -2.81
CA GLY A 59 18.75 27.77 -3.13
C GLY A 59 19.62 26.54 -3.39
N ASP A 60 20.73 26.43 -2.64
CA ASP A 60 21.63 25.26 -2.72
C ASP A 60 21.18 24.08 -1.85
N GLY A 61 20.06 24.22 -1.12
CA GLY A 61 19.53 23.23 -0.20
C GLY A 61 18.21 22.60 -0.66
N VAL A 62 17.64 21.79 0.22
CA VAL A 62 16.30 21.18 0.06
C VAL A 62 15.52 21.43 1.35
N ARG A 63 14.34 22.02 1.21
CA ARG A 63 13.38 22.20 2.29
C ARG A 63 12.32 21.10 2.19
N VAL A 64 11.94 20.51 3.32
CA VAL A 64 10.86 19.54 3.40
C VAL A 64 9.63 20.19 4.02
N GLU A 65 8.52 20.19 3.31
CA GLU A 65 7.23 20.68 3.77
C GLU A 65 6.34 19.49 4.16
N THR A 66 5.76 19.56 5.36
CA THR A 66 4.78 18.58 5.82
C THR A 66 3.39 19.12 5.57
N LEU A 67 2.67 18.52 4.63
CA LEU A 67 1.30 18.90 4.26
C LEU A 67 0.27 18.27 5.20
N SER A 68 0.55 17.06 5.71
CA SER A 68 -0.31 16.35 6.66
C SER A 68 0.48 15.35 7.48
N ASN A 69 0.10 15.20 8.76
CA ASN A 69 0.57 14.15 9.66
C ASN A 69 -0.45 13.00 9.69
N GLY A 70 -0.77 12.43 8.52
CA GLY A 70 -1.71 11.33 8.37
C GLY A 70 -1.30 10.07 9.14
N ARG A 71 -2.27 9.17 9.35
CA ARG A 71 -2.06 7.87 9.97
C ARG A 71 -2.86 6.81 9.22
N LEU A 72 -2.32 5.61 9.14
CA LEU A 72 -3.06 4.41 8.75
C LEU A 72 -3.65 3.79 10.00
N GLU A 73 -4.97 3.87 10.15
CA GLU A 73 -5.71 3.36 11.32
C GLU A 73 -6.27 1.96 11.08
N GLN A 74 -6.37 1.52 9.84
CA GLN A 74 -6.88 0.19 9.50
C GLN A 74 -6.00 -0.92 10.08
N SER A 75 -6.63 -1.94 10.65
CA SER A 75 -5.96 -3.09 11.27
C SER A 75 -5.33 -4.06 10.27
N TYR A 76 -5.52 -3.85 8.97
CA TYR A 76 -4.89 -4.60 7.89
C TYR A 76 -4.75 -3.76 6.63
N GLN A 77 -3.83 -4.17 5.77
CA GLN A 77 -3.65 -3.62 4.42
C GLN A 77 -3.68 -4.76 3.42
N ILE A 78 -4.29 -4.52 2.26
CA ILE A 78 -4.37 -5.52 1.20
C ILE A 78 -3.19 -5.33 0.24
N VAL A 79 -2.53 -6.43 -0.08
CA VAL A 79 -1.53 -6.51 -1.16
C VAL A 79 -1.94 -7.59 -2.15
N ASN A 80 -1.45 -7.49 -3.38
CA ASN A 80 -1.62 -8.52 -4.41
C ASN A 80 -0.29 -9.25 -4.64
N ILE A 81 -0.29 -10.58 -4.51
CA ILE A 81 0.86 -11.40 -4.86
C ILE A 81 0.84 -11.62 -6.37
N ALA A 82 1.71 -10.91 -7.08
CA ALA A 82 1.73 -10.87 -8.54
C ALA A 82 1.91 -12.25 -9.17
N ASP A 83 2.81 -13.07 -8.62
CA ASP A 83 3.11 -14.42 -9.11
C ASP A 83 1.92 -15.41 -8.99
N ALA A 84 0.95 -15.12 -8.12
CA ALA A 84 -0.26 -15.92 -7.94
C ALA A 84 -1.47 -15.35 -8.69
N CYS A 85 -1.39 -14.12 -9.20
CA CYS A 85 -2.51 -13.42 -9.81
C CYS A 85 -2.59 -13.72 -11.31
N ASN A 86 -3.71 -14.30 -11.76
CA ASN A 86 -4.01 -14.52 -13.18
C ASN A 86 -4.88 -13.42 -13.80
N GLU A 87 -5.07 -12.30 -13.09
CA GLU A 87 -5.82 -11.12 -13.53
C GLU A 87 -7.27 -11.43 -13.99
N CYS A 88 -7.93 -12.44 -13.40
CA CYS A 88 -9.27 -12.89 -13.79
C CYS A 88 -10.38 -11.85 -13.56
N GLY A 89 -10.14 -10.77 -12.84
CA GLY A 89 -11.07 -9.67 -12.61
C GLY A 89 -12.11 -9.91 -11.50
N ASN A 90 -12.21 -11.08 -10.89
CA ASN A 90 -13.21 -11.36 -9.84
C ASN A 90 -13.17 -10.33 -8.71
N CYS A 91 -11.96 -9.95 -8.25
CA CYS A 91 -11.81 -8.96 -7.19
C CYS A 91 -12.31 -7.56 -7.59
N ALA A 92 -12.27 -7.22 -8.88
CA ALA A 92 -12.84 -5.98 -9.38
C ALA A 92 -14.38 -6.06 -9.47
N THR A 93 -14.91 -7.20 -9.95
CA THR A 93 -16.36 -7.42 -10.06
C THR A 93 -17.08 -7.28 -8.71
N PHE A 94 -16.46 -7.80 -7.64
CA PHE A 94 -17.04 -7.77 -6.29
C PHE A 94 -16.54 -6.61 -5.43
N CYS A 95 -15.78 -5.64 -5.98
CA CYS A 95 -15.30 -4.51 -5.23
C CYS A 95 -16.42 -3.50 -4.96
N PRO A 96 -16.80 -3.23 -3.70
CA PRO A 96 -17.89 -2.30 -3.39
C PRO A 96 -17.54 -0.84 -3.70
N SER A 97 -16.25 -0.51 -3.82
CA SER A 97 -15.77 0.83 -4.19
C SER A 97 -15.39 0.96 -5.67
N ALA A 98 -15.85 0.06 -6.52
CA ALA A 98 -15.55 0.04 -7.96
C ALA A 98 -14.05 0.04 -8.30
N GLY A 99 -13.21 -0.47 -7.40
CA GLY A 99 -11.77 -0.62 -7.62
C GLY A 99 -11.41 -1.91 -8.36
N ALA A 100 -10.16 -2.01 -8.80
CA ALA A 100 -9.59 -3.22 -9.38
C ALA A 100 -8.40 -3.71 -8.50
N PRO A 101 -8.65 -4.40 -7.38
CA PRO A 101 -7.62 -4.72 -6.39
C PRO A 101 -6.38 -5.42 -6.95
N TYR A 102 -6.54 -6.24 -8.00
CA TYR A 102 -5.41 -6.91 -8.65
C TYR A 102 -4.42 -5.93 -9.31
N ARG A 103 -4.85 -4.69 -9.60
CA ARG A 103 -4.07 -3.62 -10.21
C ARG A 103 -3.83 -2.46 -9.26
N ASP A 104 -4.85 -2.08 -8.47
CA ASP A 104 -4.83 -0.86 -7.65
C ASP A 104 -4.15 -1.07 -6.29
N LYS A 105 -4.00 -2.33 -5.83
CA LYS A 105 -3.26 -2.65 -4.60
C LYS A 105 -1.79 -2.87 -4.87
N PRO A 106 -0.90 -2.61 -3.89
CA PRO A 106 0.52 -2.90 -4.06
C PRO A 106 0.76 -4.33 -4.53
N ARG A 107 1.44 -4.49 -5.65
CA ARG A 107 1.79 -5.79 -6.23
C ARG A 107 3.12 -6.26 -5.68
N ILE A 108 3.13 -7.42 -5.06
CA ILE A 108 4.33 -8.03 -4.47
C ILE A 108 4.78 -9.18 -5.36
N HIS A 109 6.01 -9.09 -5.85
CA HIS A 109 6.66 -10.13 -6.65
C HIS A 109 7.51 -10.99 -5.73
N LEU A 110 7.32 -12.30 -5.80
CA LEU A 110 8.08 -13.27 -5.02
C LEU A 110 9.41 -13.65 -5.71
N SER A 111 9.40 -13.70 -7.04
CA SER A 111 10.58 -14.02 -7.83
C SER A 111 11.24 -12.79 -8.44
N ARG A 112 12.54 -12.87 -8.70
CA ARG A 112 13.29 -11.83 -9.42
C ARG A 112 12.79 -11.67 -10.85
N GLU A 113 12.54 -12.79 -11.52
CA GLU A 113 12.07 -12.83 -12.91
C GLU A 113 10.72 -12.12 -13.06
N SER A 114 9.76 -12.43 -12.18
CA SER A 114 8.45 -11.76 -12.16
C SER A 114 8.59 -10.25 -11.96
N PHE A 115 9.46 -9.83 -11.03
CA PHE A 115 9.72 -8.42 -10.77
C PHE A 115 10.38 -7.72 -11.95
N ASP A 116 11.38 -8.33 -12.59
CA ASP A 116 12.12 -7.70 -13.68
C ASP A 116 11.25 -7.48 -14.92
N ASN A 117 10.29 -8.38 -15.18
CA ASN A 117 9.36 -8.30 -16.30
C ASN A 117 8.16 -7.36 -16.07
N ALA A 118 7.95 -6.89 -14.84
CA ALA A 118 6.82 -6.01 -14.52
C ALA A 118 7.21 -4.52 -14.59
N PRO A 119 6.30 -3.64 -15.06
CA PRO A 119 6.51 -2.20 -15.03
C PRO A 119 6.35 -1.60 -13.64
N ASP A 120 5.55 -2.24 -12.79
CA ASP A 120 5.17 -1.77 -11.45
C ASP A 120 5.19 -2.91 -10.43
N GLY A 121 5.45 -2.57 -9.19
CA GLY A 121 5.39 -3.51 -8.08
C GLY A 121 6.57 -3.42 -7.13
N TYR A 122 6.59 -4.34 -6.18
CA TYR A 122 7.56 -4.38 -5.10
C TYR A 122 8.11 -5.79 -4.92
N ARG A 123 9.35 -5.90 -4.49
CA ARG A 123 10.00 -7.15 -4.15
C ARG A 123 10.85 -6.98 -2.89
N LEU A 124 10.69 -7.87 -1.92
CA LEU A 124 11.60 -7.92 -0.78
C LEU A 124 12.88 -8.63 -1.21
N ALA A 125 13.92 -7.86 -1.52
CA ALA A 125 15.19 -8.37 -2.05
C ALA A 125 16.04 -9.03 -0.96
N SER A 126 15.92 -8.56 0.29
CA SER A 126 16.58 -9.12 1.47
C SER A 126 15.77 -8.75 2.73
N PRO A 127 16.10 -9.30 3.91
CA PRO A 127 15.45 -8.91 5.18
C PRO A 127 15.53 -7.41 5.52
N SER A 128 16.44 -6.66 4.86
CA SER A 128 16.66 -5.24 5.09
C SER A 128 16.46 -4.37 3.84
N ARG A 129 16.03 -4.95 2.70
CA ARG A 129 15.92 -4.19 1.44
C ARG A 129 14.65 -4.52 0.67
N LEU A 130 13.88 -3.50 0.35
CA LEU A 130 12.76 -3.54 -0.59
C LEU A 130 13.20 -2.88 -1.90
N GLU A 131 12.92 -3.52 -3.01
CA GLU A 131 13.00 -2.96 -4.36
C GLU A 131 11.61 -2.66 -4.87
N GLY A 132 11.45 -1.61 -5.66
CA GLY A 132 10.18 -1.27 -6.28
C GLY A 132 10.36 -0.67 -7.66
N LYS A 133 9.26 -0.69 -8.41
CA LYS A 133 9.12 -0.02 -9.70
C LYS A 133 7.78 0.72 -9.74
N ARG A 134 7.76 1.88 -10.37
CA ARG A 134 6.54 2.63 -10.65
C ARG A 134 6.66 3.31 -12.02
N GLY A 135 5.77 2.94 -12.95
CA GLY A 135 5.86 3.39 -14.33
C GLY A 135 7.19 3.05 -15.00
N GLY A 136 7.74 1.87 -14.72
CA GLY A 136 9.04 1.43 -15.22
C GLY A 136 10.27 2.02 -14.50
N LYS A 137 10.09 3.04 -13.65
CA LYS A 137 11.18 3.66 -12.88
C LYS A 137 11.44 2.89 -11.61
N ALA A 138 12.70 2.46 -11.43
CA ALA A 138 13.11 1.70 -10.27
C ALA A 138 13.41 2.60 -9.07
N PHE A 139 13.16 2.07 -7.88
CA PHE A 139 13.57 2.64 -6.61
C PHE A 139 13.94 1.54 -5.62
N SER A 140 14.59 1.92 -4.54
CA SER A 140 14.88 1.00 -3.44
C SER A 140 14.67 1.64 -2.08
N LEU A 141 14.41 0.80 -1.09
CA LEU A 141 14.36 1.18 0.31
C LEU A 141 15.26 0.24 1.11
N ALA A 142 16.20 0.79 1.84
CA ALA A 142 17.02 0.06 2.80
C ALA A 142 16.55 0.38 4.23
N ALA A 143 16.38 -0.66 5.06
CA ALA A 143 16.13 -0.49 6.48
C ALA A 143 17.47 -0.31 7.21
N GLU A 144 17.56 0.72 8.03
CA GLU A 144 18.67 1.03 8.91
C GLU A 144 18.25 0.87 10.38
N LYS A 145 19.20 1.04 11.30
CA LYS A 145 18.95 0.89 12.74
C LYS A 145 17.81 1.79 13.24
N ASP A 146 17.78 3.04 12.80
CA ASP A 146 16.88 4.06 13.34
C ASP A 146 15.88 4.60 12.28
N GLY A 147 15.82 3.98 11.08
CA GLY A 147 14.96 4.48 10.01
C GLY A 147 15.10 3.74 8.69
N PHE A 148 14.89 4.50 7.61
CA PHE A 148 14.95 3.99 6.26
C PHE A 148 15.69 4.96 5.34
N VAL A 149 16.35 4.42 4.33
CA VAL A 149 16.89 5.19 3.21
C VAL A 149 16.17 4.77 1.95
N PHE A 150 15.48 5.71 1.34
CA PHE A 150 14.82 5.55 0.04
C PHE A 150 15.67 6.20 -1.05
N GLU A 151 15.86 5.49 -2.16
CA GLU A 151 16.61 5.96 -3.32
C GLU A 151 15.80 5.76 -4.59
N SER A 152 15.74 6.78 -5.42
CA SER A 152 15.13 6.78 -6.76
C SER A 152 15.96 7.64 -7.71
N ASP A 153 15.54 7.70 -8.98
CA ASP A 153 16.12 8.64 -9.97
C ASP A 153 15.94 10.10 -9.58
N ALA A 154 14.85 10.44 -8.88
CA ALA A 154 14.49 11.81 -8.54
C ALA A 154 15.12 12.29 -7.20
N LEU A 155 15.28 11.41 -6.22
CA LEU A 155 15.69 11.81 -4.88
C LEU A 155 16.29 10.66 -4.06
N ILE A 156 17.03 11.05 -3.02
CA ILE A 156 17.41 10.22 -1.87
C ILE A 156 16.76 10.81 -0.63
N ALA A 157 16.03 10.00 0.15
CA ALA A 157 15.38 10.44 1.39
C ALA A 157 15.69 9.51 2.55
N HIS A 158 16.13 10.10 3.67
CA HIS A 158 16.23 9.42 4.96
C HIS A 158 14.94 9.65 5.74
N LEU A 159 14.28 8.59 6.18
CA LEU A 159 13.05 8.64 6.95
C LEU A 159 13.30 8.17 8.38
N ASP A 160 12.76 8.90 9.33
CA ASP A 160 12.74 8.48 10.74
C ASP A 160 11.95 7.18 10.94
N GLY A 161 12.51 6.23 11.68
CA GLY A 161 11.91 4.92 11.90
C GLY A 161 10.65 4.92 12.76
N GLY A 162 10.33 5.97 13.48
CA GLY A 162 9.10 6.09 14.28
C GLY A 162 7.99 6.77 13.50
N THR A 163 8.26 7.97 13.00
CA THR A 163 7.30 8.88 12.39
C THR A 163 7.14 8.74 10.88
N LEU A 164 8.11 8.13 10.20
CA LEU A 164 8.26 8.10 8.74
C LEU A 164 8.43 9.50 8.11
N CYS A 165 8.64 10.52 8.91
CA CYS A 165 8.99 11.84 8.40
C CYS A 165 10.42 11.84 7.84
N ALA A 166 10.62 12.58 6.76
CA ALA A 166 11.96 12.76 6.20
C ALA A 166 12.83 13.61 7.13
N THR A 167 14.00 13.09 7.46
CA THR A 167 15.02 13.78 8.27
C THR A 167 16.08 14.44 7.41
N LYS A 168 16.31 13.90 6.21
CA LYS A 168 17.23 14.44 5.21
C LYS A 168 16.74 14.05 3.82
N VAL A 169 16.75 14.99 2.88
CA VAL A 169 16.43 14.76 1.47
C VAL A 169 17.48 15.39 0.58
N THR A 170 17.82 14.69 -0.48
CA THR A 170 18.64 15.20 -1.59
C THR A 170 17.84 15.03 -2.87
N LEU A 171 17.63 16.09 -3.63
CA LEU A 171 17.02 16.06 -4.95
C LEU A 171 18.10 15.87 -6.02
N ASN A 172 17.90 14.93 -6.92
CA ASN A 172 18.87 14.60 -7.97
C ASN A 172 18.69 15.48 -9.21
N GLY A 173 19.80 15.84 -9.85
CA GLY A 173 19.80 16.63 -11.09
C GLY A 173 18.98 17.91 -10.98
N ASP A 174 18.17 18.18 -12.01
CA ASP A 174 17.33 19.37 -12.14
C ASP A 174 15.95 19.25 -11.49
N VAL A 175 15.73 18.24 -10.61
CA VAL A 175 14.48 18.09 -9.89
C VAL A 175 14.35 19.23 -8.88
N ASN A 176 13.29 20.05 -9.02
CA ASN A 176 13.02 21.19 -8.15
C ASN A 176 12.02 20.86 -7.03
N GLU A 177 11.16 19.87 -7.26
CA GLU A 177 10.14 19.43 -6.30
C GLU A 177 9.89 17.93 -6.45
N ALA A 178 9.70 17.23 -5.33
CA ALA A 178 9.36 15.82 -5.33
C ALA A 178 8.50 15.44 -4.13
N ALA A 179 7.40 14.71 -4.38
CA ALA A 179 6.59 14.13 -3.33
C ALA A 179 7.31 12.95 -2.67
N LEU A 180 7.26 12.89 -1.34
CA LEU A 180 7.85 11.81 -0.54
C LEU A 180 6.89 10.64 -0.30
N SER A 181 5.67 10.68 -0.87
CA SER A 181 4.66 9.62 -0.71
C SER A 181 5.17 8.24 -1.11
N GLY A 182 5.97 8.15 -2.19
CA GLY A 182 6.58 6.88 -2.61
C GLY A 182 7.54 6.30 -1.57
N ALA A 183 8.32 7.14 -0.90
CA ALA A 183 9.22 6.71 0.17
C ALA A 183 8.45 6.22 1.40
N VAL A 184 7.41 6.95 1.81
CA VAL A 184 6.53 6.59 2.94
C VAL A 184 5.78 5.30 2.65
N GLU A 185 5.24 5.13 1.43
CA GLU A 185 4.57 3.89 1.00
C GLU A 185 5.53 2.70 1.02
N ALA A 186 6.74 2.83 0.46
CA ALA A 186 7.75 1.78 0.48
C ALA A 186 8.13 1.37 1.91
N ALA A 187 8.33 2.33 2.82
CA ALA A 187 8.62 2.07 4.23
C ALA A 187 7.44 1.39 4.95
N THR A 188 6.21 1.81 4.65
CA THR A 188 4.99 1.17 5.15
C THR A 188 4.90 -0.28 4.71
N LEU A 189 5.06 -0.55 3.41
CA LEU A 189 5.05 -1.91 2.86
C LEU A 189 6.18 -2.77 3.43
N PHE A 190 7.39 -2.23 3.54
CA PHE A 190 8.50 -2.94 4.16
C PHE A 190 8.15 -3.38 5.57
N ARG A 191 7.59 -2.50 6.41
CA ARG A 191 7.15 -2.82 7.78
C ARG A 191 6.10 -3.93 7.82
N LEU A 192 5.15 -3.92 6.89
CA LEU A 192 4.10 -4.94 6.80
C LEU A 192 4.66 -6.30 6.37
N LEU A 193 5.56 -6.32 5.38
CA LEU A 193 6.16 -7.53 4.84
C LEU A 193 7.20 -8.14 5.78
N ALA A 194 7.99 -7.32 6.47
CA ALA A 194 9.03 -7.77 7.40
C ALA A 194 8.47 -8.30 8.73
N ARG A 195 7.22 -7.99 9.07
CA ARG A 195 6.56 -8.53 10.27
C ARG A 195 6.32 -10.02 10.13
N LYS A 196 6.53 -10.76 11.24
CA LYS A 196 6.03 -12.12 11.35
C LYS A 196 4.50 -12.07 11.37
N GLN A 197 3.88 -12.42 10.27
CA GLN A 197 2.42 -12.52 10.20
C GLN A 197 1.96 -13.68 11.10
N PRO A 198 0.90 -13.53 11.90
CA PRO A 198 0.45 -14.58 12.84
C PRO A 198 0.00 -15.88 12.16
N PHE A 199 -0.18 -15.85 10.84
CA PHE A 199 -0.53 -17.02 10.02
C PHE A 199 0.66 -17.64 9.26
N ALA A 200 1.89 -17.21 9.53
CA ALA A 200 3.06 -17.99 9.13
C ALA A 200 2.94 -19.34 9.83
N GLY A 201 2.55 -20.38 9.08
CA GLY A 201 2.30 -21.72 9.58
C GLY A 201 3.46 -22.27 10.41
N PRO A 202 3.26 -23.40 11.13
CA PRO A 202 4.27 -23.95 12.00
C PRO A 202 5.57 -24.16 11.19
N LYS A 203 6.66 -23.63 11.72
CA LYS A 203 7.99 -23.93 11.15
C LYS A 203 8.14 -25.44 11.21
N HIS A 204 8.09 -26.10 10.04
CA HIS A 204 8.57 -27.47 9.95
C HIS A 204 10.04 -27.45 10.41
N LYS A 205 10.28 -28.14 11.52
CA LYS A 205 11.65 -28.44 12.00
C LYS A 205 12.28 -29.43 11.06
#